data_bc27933acdbb44ef1ec7ba3bc11c8c21
#
_entry.id   bc27933acdbb44ef1ec7ba3bc11c8c21
#
_cell.length_a   1.000
_cell.length_b   1.000
_cell.length_c   1.000
_cell.angle_alpha   90.00
_cell.angle_beta   90.00
_cell.angle_gamma   90.00
#
_symmetry.space_group_name_H-M   'P 1'
#
loop_
_entity.id
_entity.type
_entity.pdbx_description
1 polymer ?
#
loop_
_entity_poly.entity_id
_entity_poly.type
_entity_poly.pdbx_seq_one_letter_code
_entity_poly.pdbx_strand_id
1 'polypeptide(L)'
;MIQCPGYPRRQAAGGFTLVEVLVALLIVGLIGAVASLRAGINPVVAVEDESNRLAQTIESALDRSRLARTPIVWRAGTDQYVLAIREGGNERTIARRELGAQVTITSVWSEGSLLNPPYELLLSGRDPRLFRIRLGSEQSALFELRSTLLGRIELVRASEFK
;
A
#
# COMPACT_ATOMS: atom_id res chain seq x y z
N MET A 1 -68.04 3.30 -49.99
CA MET A 1 -67.36 3.45 -48.75
C MET A 1 -65.85 3.67 -49.04
N ILE A 2 -65.39 4.89 -48.94
CA ILE A 2 -63.99 5.24 -49.25
C ILE A 2 -63.28 5.38 -47.95
N GLN A 3 -62.26 4.49 -47.65
CA GLN A 3 -61.40 4.56 -46.49
C GLN A 3 -60.30 5.57 -46.78
N CYS A 4 -60.21 6.61 -45.96
CA CYS A 4 -59.06 7.54 -45.98
C CYS A 4 -57.85 6.87 -45.30
N PRO A 5 -56.67 6.90 -45.93
CA PRO A 5 -55.40 6.43 -45.26
C PRO A 5 -54.99 7.42 -44.22
N GLY A 6 -54.75 6.91 -42.99
CA GLY A 6 -54.27 7.69 -41.87
C GLY A 6 -52.81 8.18 -42.09
N TYR A 7 -52.58 9.47 -41.94
CA TYR A 7 -51.24 10.07 -41.97
C TYR A 7 -50.39 9.61 -40.75
N PRO A 8 -49.14 9.17 -40.95
CA PRO A 8 -48.26 8.86 -39.83
C PRO A 8 -47.97 10.14 -39.05
N ARG A 9 -48.25 10.10 -37.74
CA ARG A 9 -47.81 11.14 -36.79
C ARG A 9 -46.30 11.26 -36.85
N ARG A 10 -45.77 12.39 -37.34
CA ARG A 10 -44.36 12.75 -37.18
C ARG A 10 -44.10 12.89 -35.68
N GLN A 11 -43.27 11.99 -35.14
CA GLN A 11 -42.70 12.14 -33.82
C GLN A 11 -41.80 13.41 -33.87
N ALA A 12 -42.08 14.39 -33.03
CA ALA A 12 -41.24 15.56 -32.87
C ALA A 12 -39.88 15.08 -32.32
N ALA A 13 -38.84 15.21 -33.13
CA ALA A 13 -37.46 15.03 -32.66
C ALA A 13 -37.18 16.13 -31.64
N GLY A 14 -37.18 15.77 -30.35
CA GLY A 14 -36.77 16.66 -29.28
C GLY A 14 -35.28 16.98 -29.47
N GLY A 15 -34.97 18.23 -29.81
CA GLY A 15 -33.59 18.71 -29.84
C GLY A 15 -33.04 18.78 -28.41
N PHE A 16 -31.76 18.40 -28.20
CA PHE A 16 -31.06 18.56 -26.95
C PHE A 16 -31.03 20.06 -26.57
N THR A 17 -31.34 20.35 -25.30
CA THR A 17 -31.22 21.72 -24.79
C THR A 17 -29.77 22.05 -24.55
N LEU A 18 -29.40 23.35 -24.72
CA LEU A 18 -28.04 23.83 -24.45
C LEU A 18 -27.60 23.54 -23.02
N VAL A 19 -28.56 23.57 -22.07
CA VAL A 19 -28.33 23.24 -20.66
C VAL A 19 -27.98 21.76 -20.48
N GLU A 20 -28.62 20.85 -21.20
CA GLU A 20 -28.36 19.43 -21.12
C GLU A 20 -26.94 19.07 -21.60
N VAL A 21 -26.47 19.72 -22.67
CA VAL A 21 -25.10 19.58 -23.16
C VAL A 21 -24.09 20.14 -22.16
N LEU A 22 -24.37 21.28 -21.55
CA LEU A 22 -23.51 21.86 -20.51
C LEU A 22 -23.40 20.97 -19.28
N VAL A 23 -24.52 20.40 -18.80
CA VAL A 23 -24.54 19.50 -17.67
C VAL A 23 -23.79 18.19 -17.99
N ALA A 24 -23.98 17.64 -19.19
CA ALA A 24 -23.26 16.45 -19.63
C ALA A 24 -21.73 16.70 -19.67
N LEU A 25 -21.28 17.82 -20.22
CA LEU A 25 -19.86 18.17 -20.24
C LEU A 25 -19.29 18.41 -18.83
N LEU A 26 -20.06 19.01 -17.92
CA LEU A 26 -19.67 19.19 -16.52
C LEU A 26 -19.44 17.83 -15.84
N ILE A 27 -20.37 16.89 -16.02
CA ILE A 27 -20.26 15.53 -15.43
C ILE A 27 -19.04 14.79 -16.00
N VAL A 28 -18.85 14.82 -17.32
CA VAL A 28 -17.70 14.18 -17.97
C VAL A 28 -16.39 14.82 -17.51
N GLY A 29 -16.34 16.15 -17.37
CA GLY A 29 -15.19 16.87 -16.84
C GLY A 29 -14.88 16.49 -15.39
N LEU A 30 -15.89 16.36 -14.55
CA LEU A 30 -15.74 15.96 -13.15
C LEU A 30 -15.21 14.51 -13.02
N ILE A 31 -15.79 13.60 -13.80
CA ILE A 31 -15.32 12.19 -13.84
C ILE A 31 -13.88 12.11 -14.34
N GLY A 32 -13.54 12.87 -15.39
CA GLY A 32 -12.18 12.94 -15.93
C GLY A 32 -11.17 13.50 -14.92
N ALA A 33 -11.54 14.52 -14.15
CA ALA A 33 -10.69 15.08 -13.10
C ALA A 33 -10.41 14.08 -11.98
N VAL A 34 -11.44 13.36 -11.52
CA VAL A 34 -11.28 12.30 -10.50
C VAL A 34 -10.44 11.13 -11.00
N ALA A 35 -10.63 10.70 -12.26
CA ALA A 35 -9.83 9.66 -12.87
C ALA A 35 -8.35 10.07 -13.01
N SER A 36 -8.07 11.31 -13.38
CA SER A 36 -6.71 11.85 -13.51
C SER A 36 -5.97 11.91 -12.18
N LEU A 37 -6.66 12.21 -11.07
CA LEU A 37 -6.08 12.19 -9.73
C LEU A 37 -5.62 10.77 -9.30
N ARG A 38 -6.32 9.73 -9.74
CA ARG A 38 -5.96 8.34 -9.46
C ARG A 38 -4.88 7.79 -10.39
N ALA A 39 -4.81 8.27 -11.62
CA ALA A 39 -3.83 7.83 -12.63
C ALA A 39 -2.41 8.39 -12.38
N GLY A 40 -2.26 9.42 -11.53
CA GLY A 40 -0.99 10.12 -11.31
C GLY A 40 -0.05 9.47 -10.30
N ILE A 41 -0.45 8.42 -9.56
CA ILE A 41 0.42 7.77 -8.58
C ILE A 41 1.17 6.64 -9.30
N ASN A 42 2.45 6.86 -9.59
CA ASN A 42 3.32 5.80 -10.08
C ASN A 42 3.48 4.75 -8.94
N PRO A 43 3.01 3.50 -9.13
CA PRO A 43 3.06 2.49 -8.08
C PRO A 43 4.48 2.21 -7.59
N VAL A 44 5.48 2.35 -8.45
CA VAL A 44 6.89 2.18 -8.07
C VAL A 44 7.32 3.24 -7.06
N VAL A 45 6.94 4.50 -7.27
CA VAL A 45 7.26 5.60 -6.34
C VAL A 45 6.53 5.42 -5.01
N ALA A 46 5.26 5.01 -5.06
CA ALA A 46 4.50 4.76 -3.83
C ALA A 46 5.11 3.62 -2.99
N VAL A 47 5.56 2.54 -3.62
CA VAL A 47 6.23 1.42 -2.95
C VAL A 47 7.60 1.84 -2.43
N GLU A 48 8.36 2.65 -3.19
CA GLU A 48 9.67 3.17 -2.77
C GLU A 48 9.55 4.05 -1.52
N ASP A 49 8.62 5.00 -1.52
CA ASP A 49 8.36 5.89 -0.39
C ASP A 49 7.94 5.11 0.87
N GLU A 50 7.05 4.14 0.73
CA GLU A 50 6.60 3.33 1.86
C GLU A 50 7.70 2.37 2.35
N SER A 51 8.54 1.85 1.45
CA SER A 51 9.71 1.04 1.80
C SER A 51 10.73 1.85 2.60
N ASN A 52 11.02 3.08 2.18
CA ASN A 52 11.91 4.00 2.92
C ASN A 52 11.34 4.32 4.31
N ARG A 53 10.03 4.57 4.42
CA ARG A 53 9.37 4.80 5.71
C ARG A 53 9.43 3.58 6.63
N LEU A 54 9.17 2.40 6.09
CA LEU A 54 9.26 1.16 6.86
C LEU A 54 10.70 0.93 7.35
N ALA A 55 11.71 1.17 6.50
CA ALA A 55 13.11 1.07 6.88
C ALA A 55 13.42 2.00 8.06
N GLN A 56 13.08 3.28 7.99
CA GLN A 56 13.28 4.25 9.08
C GLN A 56 12.52 3.86 10.35
N THR A 57 11.32 3.33 10.21
CA THR A 57 10.50 2.88 11.33
C THR A 57 11.15 1.71 12.06
N ILE A 58 11.68 0.73 11.31
CA ILE A 58 12.39 -0.43 11.87
C ILE A 58 13.71 -0.01 12.51
N GLU A 59 14.49 0.87 11.88
CA GLU A 59 15.73 1.40 12.46
C GLU A 59 15.47 2.12 13.78
N SER A 60 14.45 2.99 13.81
CA SER A 60 14.03 3.68 15.04
C SER A 60 13.60 2.69 16.13
N ALA A 61 12.93 1.61 15.76
CA ALA A 61 12.53 0.55 16.69
C ALA A 61 13.73 -0.23 17.23
N LEU A 62 14.71 -0.54 16.39
CA LEU A 62 15.95 -1.20 16.79
C LEU A 62 16.76 -0.32 17.76
N ASP A 63 16.90 0.97 17.48
CA ASP A 63 17.58 1.92 18.37
C ASP A 63 16.86 2.07 19.71
N ARG A 64 15.53 2.16 19.67
CA ARG A 64 14.71 2.18 20.89
C ARG A 64 14.87 0.90 21.70
N SER A 65 14.90 -0.26 21.03
CA SER A 65 15.14 -1.54 21.67
C SER A 65 16.53 -1.62 22.32
N ARG A 66 17.56 -1.04 21.69
CA ARG A 66 18.91 -0.95 22.26
C ARG A 66 18.93 -0.11 23.53
N LEU A 67 18.32 1.07 23.48
CA LEU A 67 18.30 2.01 24.60
C LEU A 67 17.47 1.49 25.79
N ALA A 68 16.26 1.03 25.51
CA ALA A 68 15.33 0.53 26.54
C ALA A 68 15.67 -0.88 27.03
N ARG A 69 16.55 -1.60 26.34
CA ARG A 69 16.88 -3.02 26.59
C ARG A 69 15.66 -3.95 26.52
N THR A 70 14.62 -3.54 25.80
CA THR A 70 13.36 -4.27 25.66
C THR A 70 13.14 -4.58 24.18
N PRO A 71 12.86 -5.84 23.82
CA PRO A 71 12.59 -6.19 22.44
C PRO A 71 11.27 -5.57 21.96
N ILE A 72 11.25 -5.19 20.69
CA ILE A 72 10.06 -4.69 20.01
C ILE A 72 9.60 -5.77 19.03
N VAL A 73 8.32 -6.06 19.05
CA VAL A 73 7.67 -6.98 18.11
C VAL A 73 7.09 -6.16 16.95
N TRP A 74 7.52 -6.48 15.73
CA TRP A 74 6.88 -6.02 14.52
C TRP A 74 5.96 -7.12 13.99
N ARG A 75 4.67 -6.78 13.81
CA ARG A 75 3.68 -7.66 13.20
C ARG A 75 3.10 -7.01 11.98
N ALA A 76 2.92 -7.80 10.92
CA ALA A 76 2.34 -7.31 9.70
C ALA A 76 1.35 -8.29 9.08
N GLY A 77 0.30 -7.73 8.48
CA GLY A 77 -0.49 -8.37 7.45
C GLY A 77 0.09 -8.05 6.07
N THR A 78 -0.76 -8.09 5.06
CA THR A 78 -0.39 -7.71 3.69
C THR A 78 -0.46 -6.20 3.46
N ASP A 79 -1.32 -5.51 4.19
CA ASP A 79 -1.73 -4.11 4.01
C ASP A 79 -1.48 -3.21 5.22
N GLN A 80 -1.01 -3.76 6.31
CA GLN A 80 -0.74 -3.00 7.54
C GLN A 80 0.36 -3.64 8.38
N TYR A 81 0.97 -2.83 9.25
CA TYR A 81 1.87 -3.34 10.28
C TYR A 81 1.68 -2.62 11.63
N VAL A 82 2.13 -3.29 12.68
CA VAL A 82 2.06 -2.83 14.07
C VAL A 82 3.41 -3.06 14.73
N LEU A 83 3.85 -2.09 15.52
CA LEU A 83 4.96 -2.22 16.44
C LEU A 83 4.43 -2.28 17.88
N ALA A 84 4.90 -3.24 18.65
CA ALA A 84 4.53 -3.40 20.04
C ALA A 84 5.77 -3.67 20.90
N ILE A 85 5.78 -3.16 22.13
CA ILE A 85 6.76 -3.51 23.15
C ILE A 85 6.19 -4.68 23.95
N ARG A 86 7.03 -5.67 24.20
CA ARG A 86 6.69 -6.83 25.03
C ARG A 86 7.42 -6.73 26.37
N GLU A 87 6.71 -6.45 27.43
CA GLU A 87 7.24 -6.33 28.81
C GLU A 87 6.45 -7.22 29.77
N GLY A 88 7.13 -8.15 30.45
CA GLY A 88 6.52 -8.97 31.49
C GLY A 88 5.31 -9.79 31.07
N GLY A 89 5.21 -10.20 29.79
CA GLY A 89 4.06 -10.92 29.24
C GLY A 89 2.95 -10.03 28.68
N ASN A 90 3.01 -8.71 28.93
CA ASN A 90 2.08 -7.74 28.37
C ASN A 90 2.65 -7.13 27.08
N GLU A 91 1.78 -6.88 26.11
CA GLU A 91 2.13 -6.19 24.89
C GLU A 91 1.44 -4.83 24.82
N ARG A 92 2.24 -3.80 24.52
CA ARG A 92 1.75 -2.44 24.32
C ARG A 92 2.09 -1.99 22.91
N THR A 93 1.07 -1.73 22.10
CA THR A 93 1.24 -1.13 20.77
C THR A 93 1.85 0.27 20.89
N ILE A 94 2.92 0.52 20.15
CA ILE A 94 3.60 1.81 20.09
C ILE A 94 3.39 2.53 18.76
N ALA A 95 3.12 1.78 17.70
CA ALA A 95 2.76 2.32 16.39
C ALA A 95 1.90 1.33 15.61
N ARG A 96 0.97 1.85 14.82
CA ARG A 96 0.19 1.11 13.82
C ARG A 96 0.18 1.92 12.54
N ARG A 97 0.33 1.24 11.41
CA ARG A 97 0.30 1.90 10.12
C ARG A 97 -0.39 1.01 9.08
N GLU A 98 -1.30 1.61 8.35
CA GLU A 98 -1.85 1.06 7.11
C GLU A 98 -0.96 1.46 5.94
N LEU A 99 -0.68 0.53 5.05
CA LEU A 99 0.06 0.77 3.82
C LEU A 99 -0.84 1.48 2.81
N GLY A 100 -0.26 2.24 1.90
CA GLY A 100 -1.02 2.86 0.81
C GLY A 100 -1.72 1.79 -0.06
N ALA A 101 -2.86 2.15 -0.67
CA ALA A 101 -3.73 1.24 -1.41
C ALA A 101 -3.05 0.44 -2.55
N GLN A 102 -1.85 0.84 -2.96
CA GLN A 102 -1.07 0.17 -4.01
C GLN A 102 0.19 -0.53 -3.47
N VAL A 103 0.34 -0.58 -2.13
CA VAL A 103 1.53 -1.13 -1.48
C VAL A 103 1.13 -2.34 -0.65
N THR A 104 1.80 -3.45 -0.86
CA THR A 104 1.58 -4.68 -0.10
C THR A 104 2.90 -5.27 0.39
N ILE A 105 2.88 -5.92 1.54
CA ILE A 105 3.97 -6.79 2.00
C ILE A 105 3.77 -8.14 1.32
N THR A 106 4.65 -8.46 0.39
CA THR A 106 4.53 -9.67 -0.44
C THR A 106 5.13 -10.90 0.23
N SER A 107 6.19 -10.72 1.01
CA SER A 107 6.84 -11.82 1.73
C SER A 107 7.80 -11.32 2.80
N VAL A 108 7.97 -12.13 3.84
CA VAL A 108 8.88 -11.85 4.96
C VAL A 108 9.70 -13.10 5.27
N TRP A 109 10.99 -12.93 5.47
CA TRP A 109 11.90 -14.00 5.90
C TRP A 109 12.54 -13.62 7.24
N SER A 110 12.75 -14.61 8.08
CA SER A 110 13.55 -14.51 9.30
C SER A 110 14.54 -15.67 9.35
N GLU A 111 15.81 -15.34 9.54
CA GLU A 111 16.90 -16.32 9.65
C GLU A 111 16.92 -17.36 8.48
N GLY A 112 16.60 -16.88 7.27
CA GLY A 112 16.57 -17.69 6.05
C GLY A 112 15.26 -18.43 5.80
N SER A 113 14.33 -18.47 6.76
CA SER A 113 13.02 -19.12 6.63
C SER A 113 11.94 -18.15 6.19
N LEU A 114 11.11 -18.55 5.22
CA LEU A 114 9.93 -17.78 4.81
C LEU A 114 8.84 -17.88 5.88
N LEU A 115 8.32 -16.74 6.31
CA LEU A 115 7.23 -16.68 7.27
C LEU A 115 5.87 -16.68 6.54
N ASN A 116 4.84 -17.16 7.24
CA ASN A 116 3.46 -17.08 6.79
C ASN A 116 2.75 -15.89 7.45
N PRO A 117 1.83 -15.20 6.77
CA PRO A 117 1.02 -14.17 7.39
C PRO A 117 0.07 -14.73 8.47
N PRO A 118 -0.22 -14.02 9.58
CA PRO A 118 0.39 -12.73 9.91
C PRO A 118 1.86 -12.88 10.28
N TYR A 119 2.71 -12.02 9.69
CA TYR A 119 4.14 -12.03 9.92
C TYR A 119 4.47 -11.50 11.33
N GLU A 120 5.44 -12.12 11.99
CA GLU A 120 5.97 -11.62 13.27
C GLU A 120 7.50 -11.63 13.25
N LEU A 121 8.11 -10.49 13.55
CA LEU A 121 9.55 -10.32 13.70
C LEU A 121 9.87 -9.74 15.07
N LEU A 122 10.83 -10.34 15.75
CA LEU A 122 11.37 -9.81 17.00
C LEU A 122 12.56 -8.88 16.69
N LEU A 123 12.36 -7.60 16.87
CA LEU A 123 13.39 -6.57 16.67
C LEU A 123 14.15 -6.37 17.98
N SER A 124 15.36 -6.88 18.04
CA SER A 124 16.25 -6.74 19.18
C SER A 124 17.51 -5.98 18.79
N GLY A 125 17.76 -4.86 19.44
CA GLY A 125 18.98 -4.11 19.19
C GLY A 125 20.24 -4.74 19.80
N ARG A 126 20.10 -5.74 20.68
CA ARG A 126 21.21 -6.48 21.31
C ARG A 126 21.58 -7.75 20.57
N ASP A 127 20.58 -8.39 19.94
CA ASP A 127 20.73 -9.61 19.18
C ASP A 127 20.06 -9.39 17.82
N PRO A 128 20.77 -8.74 16.88
CA PRO A 128 20.23 -8.42 15.59
C PRO A 128 20.04 -9.70 14.77
N ARG A 129 18.79 -10.02 14.49
CA ARG A 129 18.43 -11.16 13.63
C ARG A 129 18.40 -10.74 12.18
N LEU A 130 18.80 -11.64 11.29
CA LEU A 130 18.70 -11.42 9.87
C LEU A 130 17.25 -11.61 9.42
N PHE A 131 16.69 -10.59 8.82
CA PHE A 131 15.37 -10.67 8.19
C PHE A 131 15.36 -9.96 6.84
N ARG A 132 14.38 -10.30 6.03
CA ARG A 132 14.08 -9.64 4.75
C ARG A 132 12.59 -9.42 4.65
N ILE A 133 12.20 -8.23 4.22
CA ILE A 133 10.80 -7.85 4.00
C ILE A 133 10.70 -7.35 2.57
N ARG A 134 9.85 -7.98 1.76
CA ARG A 134 9.57 -7.52 0.40
C ARG A 134 8.27 -6.76 0.35
N LEU A 135 8.33 -5.60 -0.29
CA LEU A 135 7.18 -4.76 -0.60
C LEU A 135 7.01 -4.67 -2.11
N GLY A 136 5.77 -4.58 -2.53
CA GLY A 136 5.43 -4.47 -3.95
C GLY A 136 4.02 -3.97 -4.17
N SER A 137 3.58 -3.98 -5.41
CA SER A 137 2.19 -3.87 -5.79
C SER A 137 1.60 -5.28 -5.94
N GLU A 138 0.28 -5.40 -6.08
CA GLU A 138 -0.52 -6.65 -6.01
C GLU A 138 0.09 -7.91 -6.65
N GLN A 139 1.03 -7.79 -7.58
CA GLN A 139 1.55 -8.94 -8.34
C GLN A 139 3.08 -9.04 -8.39
N SER A 140 3.84 -8.06 -7.90
CA SER A 140 5.30 -8.09 -7.98
C SER A 140 5.97 -7.41 -6.80
N ALA A 141 7.01 -8.06 -6.25
CA ALA A 141 7.91 -7.43 -5.30
C ALA A 141 8.77 -6.40 -6.03
N LEU A 142 8.82 -5.16 -5.54
CA LEU A 142 9.57 -4.05 -6.14
C LEU A 142 10.79 -3.66 -5.31
N PHE A 143 10.70 -3.79 -3.98
CA PHE A 143 11.76 -3.46 -3.04
C PHE A 143 11.87 -4.52 -1.95
N GLU A 144 13.09 -4.70 -1.45
CA GLU A 144 13.40 -5.59 -0.34
C GLU A 144 14.19 -4.81 0.73
N LEU A 145 13.69 -4.82 1.96
CA LEU A 145 14.43 -4.38 3.13
C LEU A 145 15.21 -5.57 3.67
N ARG A 146 16.51 -5.40 3.86
CA ARG A 146 17.41 -6.41 4.45
C ARG A 146 18.00 -5.88 5.74
N SER A 147 17.92 -6.65 6.80
CA SER A 147 18.74 -6.37 7.99
C SER A 147 20.15 -6.92 7.80
N THR A 148 21.12 -6.17 8.25
CA THR A 148 22.52 -6.61 8.29
C THR A 148 22.89 -7.12 9.69
N LEU A 149 24.00 -7.86 9.80
CA LEU A 149 24.55 -8.32 11.08
C LEU A 149 24.90 -7.16 12.03
N LEU A 150 25.10 -5.95 11.49
CA LEU A 150 25.33 -4.73 12.28
C LEU A 150 24.02 -4.07 12.74
N GLY A 151 22.86 -4.64 12.39
CA GLY A 151 21.54 -4.11 12.70
C GLY A 151 21.18 -2.84 11.92
N ARG A 152 21.77 -2.65 10.75
CA ARG A 152 21.36 -1.62 9.79
C ARG A 152 20.33 -2.19 8.82
N ILE A 153 19.51 -1.32 8.25
CA ILE A 153 18.54 -1.71 7.23
C ILE A 153 19.03 -1.21 5.88
N GLU A 154 19.08 -2.10 4.92
CA GLU A 154 19.42 -1.80 3.53
C GLU A 154 18.18 -1.96 2.67
N LEU A 155 17.90 -0.98 1.82
CA LEU A 155 16.84 -1.03 0.82
C LEU A 155 17.44 -1.44 -0.53
N VAL A 156 16.92 -2.53 -1.08
CA VAL A 156 17.39 -3.12 -2.34
C VAL A 156 16.23 -3.13 -3.34
N ARG A 157 16.49 -2.76 -4.59
CA ARG A 157 15.48 -2.78 -5.66
C ARG A 157 15.35 -4.18 -6.27
N ALA A 158 14.17 -4.54 -6.80
CA ALA A 158 13.89 -5.87 -7.36
C ALA A 158 14.86 -6.32 -8.46
N SER A 159 15.38 -5.38 -9.25
CA SER A 159 16.40 -5.65 -10.27
C SER A 159 17.71 -6.21 -9.70
N GLU A 160 17.94 -6.09 -8.39
CA GLU A 160 19.16 -6.48 -7.67
C GLU A 160 18.93 -7.69 -6.75
N PHE A 161 17.75 -8.33 -6.81
CA PHE A 161 17.47 -9.53 -6.03
C PHE A 161 18.33 -10.70 -6.57
N LYS A 162 19.22 -11.21 -5.73
CA LYS A 162 20.03 -12.40 -5.96
C LYS A 162 19.74 -13.45 -4.90
#